data_4a41934c0109d31ff4d6140b6cda128e
#
_entry.id   4a41934c0109d31ff4d6140b6cda128e
#
_cell.length_a   1.000
_cell.length_b   1.000
_cell.length_c   1.000
_cell.angle_alpha   90.00
_cell.angle_beta   90.00
_cell.angle_gamma   90.00
#
_symmetry.space_group_name_H-M   'P 1'
#
loop_
_entity.id
_entity.type
_entity.pdbx_description
1 polymer ?
#
loop_
_entity_poly.entity_id
_entity_poly.type
_entity_poly.pdbx_seq_one_letter_code
_entity_poly.pdbx_strand_id
1 'polypeptide(L)'
;MILVPIGDFPEALLAELSRRTKIPLGPARIDPGVAWNPARGQYDSTRLLAELEAHYPDTVIGAAVCDVFIPVLTFVFGEAEMPGRSAIFSIHRLREEFYGLPPDPALLANRALRELWHELGHLHGLAHCRDAACVMSAAHSVEQVDTKGESYCPVCRERLAGEQP
;
A
#
# COMPACT_ATOMS: atom_id res chain seq x y z
N MET A 1 -11.28 8.14 6.81
CA MET A 1 -10.14 7.54 6.05
C MET A 1 -9.56 8.56 5.10
N ILE A 2 -8.24 8.68 5.03
CA ILE A 2 -7.50 9.59 4.14
C ILE A 2 -6.29 8.89 3.52
N LEU A 3 -5.84 9.39 2.36
CA LEU A 3 -4.61 8.96 1.68
C LEU A 3 -3.52 10.01 1.87
N VAL A 4 -2.37 9.63 2.41
CA VAL A 4 -1.28 10.53 2.82
C VAL A 4 0.00 10.18 2.07
N PRO A 5 0.66 11.14 1.40
CA PRO A 5 1.95 10.89 0.77
C PRO A 5 3.07 10.77 1.80
N ILE A 6 3.98 9.81 1.59
CA ILE A 6 5.20 9.60 2.36
C ILE A 6 6.39 9.87 1.43
N GLY A 7 7.17 10.89 1.77
CA GLY A 7 8.21 11.42 0.88
C GLY A 7 7.64 12.21 -0.30
N ASP A 8 8.43 12.34 -1.35
CA ASP A 8 8.06 13.09 -2.57
C ASP A 8 7.24 12.21 -3.54
N PHE A 9 6.09 11.74 -3.06
CA PHE A 9 5.18 10.91 -3.88
C PHE A 9 4.65 11.72 -5.08
N PRO A 10 4.61 11.15 -6.31
CA PRO A 10 4.16 11.86 -7.50
C PRO A 10 2.72 12.37 -7.34
N GLU A 11 2.53 13.68 -7.40
CA GLU A 11 1.21 14.31 -7.16
C GLU A 11 0.13 13.83 -8.14
N ALA A 12 0.49 13.67 -9.43
CA ALA A 12 -0.44 13.19 -10.45
C ALA A 12 -0.94 11.76 -10.14
N LEU A 13 -0.04 10.86 -9.69
CA LEU A 13 -0.40 9.51 -9.29
C LEU A 13 -1.26 9.53 -8.02
N LEU A 14 -0.90 10.33 -7.03
CA LEU A 14 -1.65 10.46 -5.79
C LEU A 14 -3.09 10.95 -6.06
N ALA A 15 -3.24 11.96 -6.90
CA ALA A 15 -4.55 12.48 -7.32
C ALA A 15 -5.37 11.43 -8.09
N GLU A 16 -4.73 10.64 -8.95
CA GLU A 16 -5.39 9.55 -9.67
C GLU A 16 -5.89 8.45 -8.71
N LEU A 17 -5.06 8.02 -7.76
CA LEU A 17 -5.46 7.03 -6.76
C LEU A 17 -6.63 7.53 -5.91
N SER A 18 -6.56 8.77 -5.43
CA SER A 18 -7.66 9.40 -4.68
C SER A 18 -8.96 9.43 -5.50
N ARG A 19 -8.89 9.82 -6.77
CA ARG A 19 -10.04 9.86 -7.68
C ARG A 19 -10.66 8.47 -7.92
N ARG A 20 -9.82 7.43 -8.15
CA ARG A 20 -10.27 6.04 -8.42
C ARG A 20 -10.86 5.38 -7.18
N THR A 21 -10.30 5.63 -6.00
CA THR A 21 -10.74 5.01 -4.74
C THR A 21 -11.80 5.81 -3.99
N LYS A 22 -11.96 7.10 -4.33
CA LYS A 22 -12.78 8.06 -3.57
C LYS A 22 -12.26 8.34 -2.16
N ILE A 23 -11.01 7.97 -1.86
CA ILE A 23 -10.36 8.28 -0.60
C ILE A 23 -9.78 9.70 -0.70
N PRO A 24 -10.19 10.65 0.16
CA PRO A 24 -9.67 12.00 0.12
C PRO A 24 -8.20 12.06 0.52
N LEU A 25 -7.50 13.08 0.02
CA LEU A 25 -6.10 13.33 0.37
C LEU A 25 -6.00 13.94 1.77
N GLY A 26 -4.97 13.51 2.51
CA GLY A 26 -4.61 14.10 3.80
C GLY A 26 -3.96 15.50 3.63
N PRO A 27 -3.92 16.29 4.73
CA PRO A 27 -3.51 17.70 4.67
C PRO A 27 -1.99 17.91 4.55
N ALA A 28 -1.18 16.89 4.89
CA ALA A 28 0.27 17.00 4.91
C ALA A 28 0.93 15.67 4.54
N ARG A 29 2.18 15.74 4.11
CA ARG A 29 3.02 14.55 3.86
C ARG A 29 3.80 14.15 5.10
N ILE A 30 4.20 12.87 5.15
CA ILE A 30 5.11 12.32 6.16
C ILE A 30 6.54 12.30 5.61
N ASP A 31 7.51 12.69 6.44
CA ASP A 31 8.93 12.52 6.14
C ASP A 31 9.33 11.05 6.42
N PRO A 32 9.79 10.28 5.43
CA PRO A 32 10.23 8.91 5.65
C PRO A 32 11.52 8.79 6.47
N GLY A 33 12.27 9.88 6.66
CA GLY A 33 13.55 9.88 7.38
C GLY A 33 13.48 9.30 8.78
N VAL A 34 12.34 9.40 9.47
CA VAL A 34 12.08 8.80 10.79
C VAL A 34 12.22 7.28 10.81
N ALA A 35 12.03 6.62 9.68
CA ALA A 35 12.06 5.16 9.53
C ALA A 35 13.32 4.65 8.82
N TRP A 36 14.28 5.51 8.49
CA TRP A 36 15.48 5.10 7.77
C TRP A 36 16.31 4.09 8.55
N ASN A 37 16.70 3.02 7.88
CA ASN A 37 17.61 1.98 8.40
C ASN A 37 18.89 1.94 7.55
N PRO A 38 20.00 2.49 8.04
CA PRO A 38 21.26 2.59 7.28
C PRO A 38 21.91 1.23 7.03
N ALA A 39 21.66 0.23 7.88
CA ALA A 39 22.22 -1.12 7.69
C ALA A 39 21.56 -1.86 6.51
N ARG A 40 20.32 -1.49 6.17
CA ARG A 40 19.58 -2.08 5.05
C ARG A 40 19.53 -1.19 3.82
N GLY A 41 19.75 0.11 3.96
CA GLY A 41 19.50 1.08 2.89
C GLY A 41 18.02 1.18 2.53
N GLN A 42 17.12 0.90 3.47
CA GLN A 42 15.68 0.82 3.31
C GLN A 42 14.97 1.50 4.49
N TYR A 43 13.66 1.61 4.42
CA TYR A 43 12.82 2.23 5.44
C TYR A 43 11.96 1.17 6.13
N ASP A 44 11.90 1.20 7.46
CA ASP A 44 11.10 0.31 8.29
C ASP A 44 9.61 0.71 8.18
N SER A 45 8.79 -0.14 7.53
CA SER A 45 7.38 0.17 7.31
C SER A 45 6.57 0.22 8.60
N THR A 46 6.91 -0.59 9.60
CA THR A 46 6.25 -0.57 10.92
C THR A 46 6.47 0.78 11.62
N ARG A 47 7.67 1.39 11.46
CA ARG A 47 7.91 2.74 11.98
C ARG A 47 7.12 3.81 11.23
N LEU A 48 6.94 3.65 9.92
CA LEU A 48 6.09 4.56 9.13
C LEU A 48 4.62 4.45 9.52
N LEU A 49 4.13 3.24 9.83
CA LEU A 49 2.78 3.05 10.37
C LEU A 49 2.62 3.79 11.70
N ALA A 50 3.56 3.62 12.63
CA ALA A 50 3.52 4.33 13.91
C ALA A 50 3.55 5.87 13.75
N GLU A 51 4.30 6.37 12.77
CA GLU A 51 4.33 7.80 12.45
C GLU A 51 3.00 8.31 11.88
N LEU A 52 2.36 7.53 10.98
CA LEU A 52 1.03 7.84 10.49
C LEU A 52 0.01 7.92 11.63
N GLU A 53 0.05 6.96 12.55
CA GLU A 53 -0.86 6.93 13.71
C GLU A 53 -0.67 8.08 14.68
N ALA A 54 0.58 8.52 14.86
CA ALA A 54 0.88 9.66 15.71
C ALA A 54 0.32 10.98 15.15
N HIS A 55 0.23 11.11 13.81
CA HIS A 55 -0.24 12.31 13.15
C HIS A 55 -1.74 12.29 12.81
N TYR A 56 -2.33 11.10 12.62
CA TYR A 56 -3.70 10.95 12.14
C TYR A 56 -4.50 10.04 13.07
N PRO A 57 -5.51 10.56 13.79
CA PRO A 57 -6.33 9.77 14.73
C PRO A 57 -7.31 8.82 14.02
N ASP A 58 -7.68 9.16 12.79
CA ASP A 58 -8.61 8.38 11.97
C ASP A 58 -7.87 7.39 11.06
N THR A 59 -8.63 6.54 10.35
CA THR A 59 -8.06 5.60 9.38
C THR A 59 -7.24 6.31 8.32
N VAL A 60 -5.98 5.89 8.16
CA VAL A 60 -5.01 6.51 7.25
C VAL A 60 -4.29 5.46 6.42
N ILE A 61 -4.08 5.77 5.13
CA ILE A 61 -3.27 4.97 4.21
C ILE A 61 -2.11 5.83 3.73
N GLY A 62 -0.88 5.37 4.00
CA GLY A 62 0.35 5.99 3.52
C GLY A 62 0.71 5.52 2.12
N ALA A 63 0.95 6.45 1.20
CA ALA A 63 1.49 6.18 -0.12
C ALA A 63 2.99 6.56 -0.16
N ALA A 64 3.89 5.57 -0.18
CA ALA A 64 5.33 5.79 -0.06
C ALA A 64 6.07 5.67 -1.40
N VAL A 65 7.16 6.46 -1.54
CA VAL A 65 8.09 6.35 -2.68
C VAL A 65 9.34 5.55 -2.36
N CYS A 66 9.61 5.32 -1.08
CA CYS A 66 10.83 4.70 -0.57
C CYS A 66 10.73 3.17 -0.53
N ASP A 67 11.87 2.48 -0.58
CA ASP A 67 11.95 1.03 -0.45
C ASP A 67 11.68 0.62 0.99
N VAL A 68 10.62 -0.14 1.23
CA VAL A 68 10.16 -0.48 2.58
C VAL A 68 10.35 -1.96 2.90
N PHE A 69 10.58 -2.25 4.19
CA PHE A 69 10.77 -3.60 4.69
C PHE A 69 10.13 -3.78 6.07
N ILE A 70 9.88 -5.03 6.43
CA ILE A 70 9.70 -5.49 7.81
C ILE A 70 10.89 -6.37 8.23
N PRO A 71 11.22 -6.50 9.53
CA PRO A 71 12.44 -7.20 9.98
C PRO A 71 12.62 -8.63 9.45
N VAL A 72 11.52 -9.35 9.20
CA VAL A 72 11.53 -10.75 8.77
C VAL A 72 11.55 -10.96 7.25
N LEU A 73 11.39 -9.88 6.46
CA LEU A 73 11.39 -9.93 5.00
C LEU A 73 12.44 -8.98 4.41
N THR A 74 12.88 -9.28 3.18
CA THR A 74 13.84 -8.42 2.46
C THR A 74 13.22 -7.11 1.99
N PHE A 75 11.94 -7.13 1.66
CA PHE A 75 11.11 -5.97 1.34
C PHE A 75 9.63 -6.36 1.47
N VAL A 76 8.77 -5.35 1.46
CA VAL A 76 7.31 -5.51 1.31
C VAL A 76 6.79 -4.50 0.28
N PHE A 77 5.69 -4.80 -0.39
CA PHE A 77 4.96 -3.83 -1.20
C PHE A 77 4.07 -2.93 -0.33
N GLY A 78 3.62 -3.46 0.82
CA GLY A 78 2.87 -2.73 1.82
C GLY A 78 2.83 -3.45 3.15
N GLU A 79 2.24 -2.81 4.13
CA GLU A 79 1.98 -3.32 5.48
C GLU A 79 0.72 -2.64 6.04
N ALA A 80 -0.12 -3.39 6.74
CA ALA A 80 -1.29 -2.85 7.43
C ALA A 80 -1.44 -3.46 8.81
N GLU A 81 -2.00 -2.71 9.75
CA GLU A 81 -2.60 -3.31 10.93
C GLU A 81 -3.80 -4.17 10.54
N MET A 82 -3.90 -5.36 11.11
CA MET A 82 -4.95 -6.31 10.75
C MET A 82 -5.67 -6.92 11.96
N PRO A 83 -6.92 -6.54 12.25
CA PRO A 83 -7.59 -5.33 11.76
C PRO A 83 -7.01 -4.07 12.41
N GLY A 84 -7.17 -2.93 11.76
CA GLY A 84 -6.58 -1.71 12.28
C GLY A 84 -7.02 -0.43 11.60
N ARG A 85 -6.25 0.65 11.81
CA ARG A 85 -6.56 1.97 11.28
C ARG A 85 -5.44 2.57 10.41
N SER A 86 -4.27 1.94 10.35
CA SER A 86 -3.14 2.42 9.57
C SER A 86 -2.63 1.37 8.59
N ALA A 87 -2.35 1.80 7.37
CA ALA A 87 -1.73 1.00 6.33
C ALA A 87 -0.74 1.84 5.52
N ILE A 88 0.20 1.17 4.87
CA ILE A 88 1.15 1.78 3.94
C ILE A 88 1.32 0.88 2.73
N PHE A 89 1.45 1.46 1.54
CA PHE A 89 1.99 0.79 0.37
C PHE A 89 3.12 1.63 -0.25
N SER A 90 4.04 0.97 -0.93
CA SER A 90 5.18 1.63 -1.59
C SER A 90 5.18 1.38 -3.09
N ILE A 91 5.42 2.45 -3.87
CA ILE A 91 5.60 2.34 -5.31
C ILE A 91 7.05 2.07 -5.70
N HIS A 92 7.99 1.98 -4.76
CA HIS A 92 9.41 1.86 -5.08
C HIS A 92 9.70 0.68 -6.01
N ARG A 93 9.22 -0.50 -5.62
CA ARG A 93 9.40 -1.75 -6.39
C ARG A 93 8.24 -2.07 -7.34
N LEU A 94 7.27 -1.17 -7.47
CA LEU A 94 6.20 -1.28 -8.47
C LEU A 94 6.57 -0.61 -9.79
N ARG A 95 7.62 0.25 -9.79
CA ARG A 95 8.07 0.99 -10.95
C ARG A 95 8.90 0.12 -11.89
N GLU A 96 8.68 0.25 -13.19
CA GLU A 96 9.48 -0.42 -14.23
C GLU A 96 10.95 -0.03 -14.16
N GLU A 97 11.26 1.23 -13.80
CA GLU A 97 12.61 1.75 -13.70
C GLU A 97 13.44 1.05 -12.61
N PHE A 98 12.79 0.50 -11.56
CA PHE A 98 13.47 -0.32 -10.56
C PHE A 98 14.11 -1.57 -11.19
N TYR A 99 13.53 -2.07 -12.27
CA TYR A 99 14.00 -3.24 -13.01
C TYR A 99 14.81 -2.87 -14.27
N GLY A 100 15.16 -1.58 -14.45
CA GLY A 100 15.93 -1.09 -15.59
C GLY A 100 15.12 -0.98 -16.88
N LEU A 101 13.79 -0.96 -16.79
CA LEU A 101 12.87 -0.81 -17.91
C LEU A 101 12.41 0.66 -18.07
N PRO A 102 11.94 1.08 -19.25
CA PRO A 102 11.36 2.40 -19.44
C PRO A 102 10.15 2.62 -18.54
N PRO A 103 9.89 3.87 -18.06
CA PRO A 103 8.74 4.16 -17.24
C PRO A 103 7.42 3.86 -17.95
N ASP A 104 6.48 3.23 -17.22
CA ASP A 104 5.08 3.04 -17.63
C ASP A 104 4.15 3.59 -16.53
N PRO A 105 3.71 4.85 -16.65
CA PRO A 105 2.84 5.47 -15.66
C PRO A 105 1.47 4.79 -15.50
N ALA A 106 0.93 4.22 -16.59
CA ALA A 106 -0.36 3.54 -16.55
C ALA A 106 -0.26 2.21 -15.80
N LEU A 107 0.79 1.43 -16.07
CA LEU A 107 1.07 0.19 -15.35
C LEU A 107 1.34 0.47 -13.86
N LEU A 108 2.14 1.49 -13.56
CA LEU A 108 2.42 1.91 -12.18
C LEU A 108 1.15 2.28 -11.42
N ALA A 109 0.24 3.03 -12.04
CA ALA A 109 -1.03 3.43 -11.43
C ALA A 109 -1.91 2.20 -11.11
N ASN A 110 -1.94 1.20 -12.00
CA ASN A 110 -2.70 -0.03 -11.77
C ASN A 110 -2.08 -0.89 -10.65
N ARG A 111 -0.76 -1.04 -10.63
CA ARG A 111 -0.04 -1.74 -9.55
C ARG A 111 -0.25 -1.06 -8.20
N ALA A 112 -0.10 0.26 -8.14
CA ALA A 112 -0.33 1.05 -6.93
C ALA A 112 -1.77 0.93 -6.41
N LEU A 113 -2.75 0.90 -7.31
CA LEU A 113 -4.14 0.71 -6.94
C LEU A 113 -4.40 -0.69 -6.35
N ARG A 114 -3.79 -1.74 -6.94
CA ARG A 114 -3.91 -3.11 -6.41
C ARG A 114 -3.34 -3.22 -5.01
N GLU A 115 -2.16 -2.65 -4.76
CA GLU A 115 -1.56 -2.67 -3.42
C GLU A 115 -2.37 -1.80 -2.44
N LEU A 116 -2.88 -0.63 -2.84
CA LEU A 116 -3.76 0.16 -1.99
C LEU A 116 -5.02 -0.63 -1.57
N TRP A 117 -5.69 -1.32 -2.51
CA TRP A 117 -6.85 -2.16 -2.18
C TRP A 117 -6.47 -3.37 -1.33
N HIS A 118 -5.27 -3.94 -1.52
CA HIS A 118 -4.75 -5.04 -0.73
C HIS A 118 -4.59 -4.63 0.73
N GLU A 119 -3.89 -3.54 0.99
CA GLU A 119 -3.68 -3.03 2.35
C GLU A 119 -4.99 -2.56 2.99
N LEU A 120 -5.89 -1.97 2.21
CA LEU A 120 -7.23 -1.64 2.70
C LEU A 120 -8.02 -2.88 3.14
N GLY A 121 -7.89 -3.99 2.42
CA GLY A 121 -8.47 -5.26 2.83
C GLY A 121 -7.94 -5.77 4.17
N HIS A 122 -6.64 -5.63 4.41
CA HIS A 122 -6.04 -5.96 5.70
C HIS A 122 -6.55 -5.07 6.84
N LEU A 123 -6.71 -3.77 6.63
CA LEU A 123 -7.32 -2.86 7.60
C LEU A 123 -8.73 -3.32 8.04
N HIS A 124 -9.45 -3.95 7.12
CA HIS A 124 -10.77 -4.54 7.37
C HIS A 124 -10.72 -6.02 7.77
N GLY A 125 -9.58 -6.51 8.28
CA GLY A 125 -9.44 -7.86 8.82
C GLY A 125 -9.28 -8.99 7.78
N LEU A 126 -9.24 -8.70 6.48
CA LEU A 126 -9.03 -9.74 5.48
C LEU A 126 -7.60 -10.29 5.51
N ALA A 127 -7.46 -11.59 5.70
CA ALA A 127 -6.21 -12.29 5.46
C ALA A 127 -5.98 -12.50 3.94
N HIS A 128 -4.76 -12.92 3.57
CA HIS A 128 -4.43 -13.26 2.20
C HIS A 128 -5.41 -14.30 1.61
N CYS A 129 -5.80 -14.10 0.37
CA CYS A 129 -6.71 -14.96 -0.39
C CYS A 129 -5.92 -16.00 -1.19
N ARG A 130 -6.48 -17.23 -1.32
CA ARG A 130 -5.91 -18.27 -2.18
C ARG A 130 -6.27 -18.12 -3.66
N ASP A 131 -7.28 -17.31 -3.97
CA ASP A 131 -7.66 -16.98 -5.35
C ASP A 131 -6.63 -16.00 -5.92
N ALA A 132 -5.83 -16.44 -6.89
CA ALA A 132 -4.78 -15.64 -7.52
C ALA A 132 -5.32 -14.39 -8.24
N ALA A 133 -6.58 -14.40 -8.67
CA ALA A 133 -7.23 -13.26 -9.31
C ALA A 133 -7.80 -12.24 -8.29
N CYS A 134 -7.84 -12.59 -7.00
CA CYS A 134 -8.29 -11.68 -5.96
C CYS A 134 -7.19 -10.64 -5.63
N VAL A 135 -7.59 -9.39 -5.40
CA VAL A 135 -6.64 -8.35 -4.96
C VAL A 135 -5.95 -8.72 -3.64
N MET A 136 -6.59 -9.54 -2.77
CA MET A 136 -6.02 -10.06 -1.52
C MET A 136 -5.04 -11.23 -1.70
N SER A 137 -4.73 -11.64 -2.94
CA SER A 137 -3.67 -12.63 -3.16
C SER A 137 -2.32 -12.07 -2.73
N ALA A 138 -1.52 -12.86 -1.98
CA ALA A 138 -0.17 -12.44 -1.61
C ALA A 138 0.72 -12.29 -2.86
N ALA A 139 1.61 -11.30 -2.84
CA ALA A 139 2.59 -11.08 -3.90
C ALA A 139 3.99 -10.91 -3.30
N HIS A 140 4.96 -11.66 -3.84
CA HIS A 140 6.37 -11.60 -3.46
C HIS A 140 7.26 -11.06 -4.60
N SER A 141 6.65 -10.75 -5.76
CA SER A 141 7.29 -10.12 -6.90
C SER A 141 6.30 -9.23 -7.67
N VAL A 142 6.80 -8.32 -8.48
CA VAL A 142 5.96 -7.39 -9.24
C VAL A 142 5.09 -8.12 -10.28
N GLU A 143 5.58 -9.23 -10.86
CA GLU A 143 4.80 -10.07 -11.77
C GLU A 143 3.58 -10.68 -11.07
N GLN A 144 3.71 -11.02 -9.78
CA GLN A 144 2.56 -11.50 -9.00
C GLN A 144 1.57 -10.36 -8.71
N VAL A 145 2.04 -9.13 -8.53
CA VAL A 145 1.15 -7.96 -8.47
C VAL A 145 0.40 -7.79 -9.79
N ASP A 146 1.05 -8.00 -10.94
CA ASP A 146 0.43 -7.88 -12.25
C ASP A 146 -0.65 -8.95 -12.52
N THR A 147 -0.53 -10.13 -11.91
CA THR A 147 -1.51 -11.21 -12.04
C THR A 147 -2.76 -11.04 -11.18
N LYS A 148 -2.71 -10.24 -10.12
CA LYS A 148 -3.88 -9.94 -9.28
C LYS A 148 -4.94 -9.18 -10.07
N GLY A 149 -6.20 -9.39 -9.74
CA GLY A 149 -7.30 -8.50 -10.14
C GLY A 149 -7.27 -7.18 -9.35
N GLU A 150 -8.13 -6.24 -9.77
CA GLU A 150 -8.30 -4.94 -9.10
C GLU A 150 -9.47 -4.94 -8.09
N SER A 151 -10.00 -6.11 -7.74
CA SER A 151 -11.16 -6.24 -6.85
C SER A 151 -11.07 -7.47 -5.97
N TYR A 152 -11.81 -7.42 -4.86
CA TYR A 152 -12.01 -8.57 -4.00
C TYR A 152 -12.86 -9.63 -4.69
N CYS A 153 -12.50 -10.91 -4.55
CA CYS A 153 -13.33 -12.02 -5.00
C CYS A 153 -14.66 -12.10 -4.22
N PRO A 154 -15.65 -12.89 -4.66
CA PRO A 154 -16.92 -13.01 -3.95
C PRO A 154 -16.77 -13.35 -2.47
N VAL A 155 -15.89 -14.30 -2.12
CA VAL A 155 -15.65 -14.74 -0.74
C VAL A 155 -15.10 -13.59 0.12
N CYS A 156 -14.13 -12.82 -0.40
CA CYS A 156 -13.57 -11.68 0.34
C CYS A 156 -14.62 -10.56 0.50
N ARG A 157 -15.46 -10.32 -0.51
CA ARG A 157 -16.56 -9.35 -0.41
C ARG A 157 -17.61 -9.74 0.64
N GLU A 158 -17.96 -11.02 0.71
CA GLU A 158 -18.89 -11.52 1.74
C GLU A 158 -18.33 -11.33 3.14
N ARG A 159 -17.02 -11.57 3.34
CA ARG A 159 -16.37 -11.32 4.64
C ARG A 159 -16.42 -9.85 5.02
N LEU A 160 -16.09 -8.94 4.10
CA LEU A 160 -16.17 -7.50 4.33
C LEU A 160 -17.60 -7.03 4.66
N ALA A 161 -18.61 -7.64 4.04
CA ALA A 161 -20.02 -7.32 4.30
C ALA A 161 -20.52 -7.88 5.64
N GLY A 162 -19.98 -9.01 6.11
CA GLY A 162 -20.34 -9.66 7.37
C GLY A 162 -19.69 -9.04 8.62
N GLU A 163 -18.65 -8.23 8.45
CA GLU A 163 -17.96 -7.52 9.55
C GLU A 163 -18.53 -6.11 9.82
N GLN A 164 -19.60 -5.70 9.13
CA GLN A 164 -20.31 -4.47 9.51
C GLN A 164 -21.18 -4.75 10.73
N PRO A 165 -20.92 -4.06 11.87
CA PRO A 165 -21.70 -4.20 13.11
C PRO A 165 -23.14 -3.76 12.94
#